data_d4334eeaaaa1bd7180c3d8bd663e9f92
#
_entry.id   d4334eeaaaa1bd7180c3d8bd663e9f92
#
_cell.length_a   1.000
_cell.length_b   1.000
_cell.length_c   1.000
_cell.angle_alpha   90.00
_cell.angle_beta   90.00
_cell.angle_gamma   90.00
#
_symmetry.space_group_name_H-M   'P 1'
#
loop_
_entity.id
_entity.type
_entity.pdbx_description
1 polymer ?
#
loop_
_entity_poly.entity_id
_entity_poly.type
_entity_poly.pdbx_seq_one_letter_code
_entity_poly.pdbx_strand_id
1 'polypeptide(L)'
;MLFEQGEYTLMQSTGKAAVTKVRIGAEQAGQRLDNFLFRMLKGVPKSRIYRMLREGELRVSGRRSKPEYKLAEGDEVRIPPVRVAEPAATPAHGPITNPLLDRVLYRDDALLVIDKPAGQAVHGGSGVSLGVIEQLRQELPDARFLELAHRLDKETSGILVLALKRSALVELHRMLRDGEPKKTYLALAVGEWRDPVRHIKLSLHKFLTEDGERRVEVNDEGQRAHTIFRRVKVAGGYSLLEAELKTGRTHQIRVHLAAVQHPIAGDTKYGNPELNRQLKYQGLKRMFLHSARLEIRHPLTGAELKLEAPLPADLQGFLDTLR
;
A
#
# COMPACT_ATOMS: atom_id res chain seq x y z
N MET A 1 -0.05 41.24 -11.07
CA MET A 1 0.35 39.93 -11.60
C MET A 1 -0.58 38.90 -10.97
N LEU A 2 -1.55 38.47 -11.75
CA LEU A 2 -2.60 37.54 -11.35
C LEU A 2 -2.06 36.12 -11.48
N PHE A 3 -1.98 35.39 -10.37
CA PHE A 3 -1.73 33.94 -10.38
C PHE A 3 -3.05 33.24 -10.69
N GLU A 4 -3.17 32.66 -11.86
CA GLU A 4 -4.28 31.77 -12.23
C GLU A 4 -4.22 30.50 -11.38
N GLN A 5 -5.17 30.37 -10.47
CA GLN A 5 -5.49 29.13 -9.78
C GLN A 5 -6.20 28.23 -10.77
N GLY A 6 -5.59 27.07 -11.07
CA GLY A 6 -6.21 26.02 -11.88
C GLY A 6 -7.29 25.27 -11.09
N GLU A 7 -8.44 25.89 -10.89
CA GLU A 7 -9.64 25.21 -10.37
C GLU A 7 -10.30 24.41 -11.48
N TYR A 8 -10.29 23.09 -11.35
CA TYR A 8 -11.10 22.20 -12.17
C TYR A 8 -12.53 22.20 -11.63
N THR A 9 -13.30 23.24 -11.97
CA THR A 9 -14.74 23.27 -11.67
C THR A 9 -15.45 22.35 -12.68
N LEU A 10 -15.86 21.16 -12.24
CA LEU A 10 -16.91 20.42 -12.91
C LEU A 10 -18.20 21.22 -12.73
N MET A 11 -18.58 21.97 -13.74
CA MET A 11 -19.90 22.63 -13.76
C MET A 11 -21.00 21.59 -13.62
N GLN A 12 -21.61 21.55 -12.45
CA GLN A 12 -22.94 20.96 -12.25
C GLN A 12 -23.93 21.86 -12.99
N SER A 13 -24.32 21.49 -14.22
CA SER A 13 -25.48 22.04 -14.87
C SER A 13 -26.50 20.93 -15.08
N THR A 14 -27.67 21.13 -14.55
CA THR A 14 -28.92 20.49 -14.98
C THR A 14 -29.17 20.86 -16.45
N GLY A 15 -28.49 20.16 -17.37
CA GLY A 15 -28.56 20.39 -18.79
C GLY A 15 -27.58 19.49 -19.52
N LYS A 16 -27.91 19.00 -20.70
CA LYS A 16 -27.23 18.06 -21.60
C LYS A 16 -25.71 17.93 -21.31
N ALA A 17 -25.29 16.75 -20.84
CA ALA A 17 -23.90 16.45 -20.54
C ALA A 17 -23.00 16.81 -21.75
N ALA A 18 -22.06 17.73 -21.56
CA ALA A 18 -21.17 18.23 -22.60
C ALA A 18 -19.88 17.41 -22.66
N VAL A 19 -19.22 17.40 -23.84
CA VAL A 19 -17.86 16.83 -23.99
C VAL A 19 -16.88 17.66 -23.17
N THR A 20 -16.09 17.02 -22.32
CA THR A 20 -15.05 17.68 -21.53
C THR A 20 -13.69 17.43 -22.18
N LYS A 21 -12.85 18.45 -22.24
CA LYS A 21 -11.46 18.38 -22.67
C LYS A 21 -10.57 18.74 -21.50
N VAL A 22 -9.61 17.87 -21.17
CA VAL A 22 -8.68 18.07 -20.06
C VAL A 22 -7.28 18.12 -20.62
N ARG A 23 -6.58 19.24 -20.40
CA ARG A 23 -5.17 19.37 -20.76
C ARG A 23 -4.29 18.78 -19.64
N ILE A 24 -3.34 17.96 -20.02
CA ILE A 24 -2.44 17.27 -19.10
C ILE A 24 -1.30 18.21 -18.73
N GLY A 25 -1.17 18.49 -17.45
CA GLY A 25 -0.03 19.23 -16.90
C GLY A 25 1.10 18.31 -16.43
N ALA A 26 2.19 18.90 -15.93
CA ALA A 26 3.36 18.18 -15.43
C ALA A 26 3.03 17.12 -14.36
N GLU A 27 2.04 17.41 -13.51
CA GLU A 27 1.62 16.48 -12.42
C GLU A 27 0.91 15.22 -12.92
N GLN A 28 0.27 15.27 -14.08
CA GLN A 28 -0.42 14.13 -14.69
C GLN A 28 0.45 13.39 -15.71
N ALA A 29 1.53 14.03 -16.20
CA ALA A 29 2.43 13.43 -17.16
C ALA A 29 3.06 12.11 -16.63
N GLY A 30 3.25 11.13 -17.52
CA GLY A 30 3.76 9.79 -17.21
C GLY A 30 2.74 8.86 -16.54
N GLN A 31 1.52 9.32 -16.22
CA GLN A 31 0.44 8.47 -15.72
C GLN A 31 -0.17 7.67 -16.87
N ARG A 32 -0.58 6.43 -16.60
CA ARG A 32 -1.39 5.65 -17.55
C ARG A 32 -2.76 6.31 -17.73
N LEU A 33 -3.24 6.31 -18.98
CA LEU A 33 -4.53 6.88 -19.34
C LEU A 33 -5.70 6.27 -18.55
N ASP A 34 -5.74 4.95 -18.38
CA ASP A 34 -6.79 4.29 -17.61
C ASP A 34 -6.82 4.75 -16.15
N ASN A 35 -5.67 4.87 -15.48
CA ASN A 35 -5.57 5.35 -14.11
C ASN A 35 -6.00 6.82 -13.97
N PHE A 36 -5.64 7.65 -14.94
CA PHE A 36 -6.09 9.03 -15.01
C PHE A 36 -7.63 9.11 -15.11
N LEU A 37 -8.22 8.32 -16.02
CA LEU A 37 -9.67 8.29 -16.23
C LEU A 37 -10.43 7.75 -15.01
N PHE A 38 -9.92 6.71 -14.32
CA PHE A 38 -10.54 6.19 -13.10
C PHE A 38 -10.61 7.24 -11.97
N ARG A 39 -9.63 8.13 -11.93
CA ARG A 39 -9.59 9.21 -10.94
C ARG A 39 -10.54 10.34 -11.33
N MET A 40 -10.58 10.71 -12.62
CA MET A 40 -11.43 11.78 -13.15
C MET A 40 -12.90 11.40 -13.18
N LEU A 41 -13.21 10.15 -13.49
CA LEU A 41 -14.56 9.62 -13.68
C LEU A 41 -14.97 8.76 -12.48
N LYS A 42 -14.81 9.29 -11.26
CA LYS A 42 -15.29 8.62 -10.04
C LYS A 42 -16.78 8.32 -10.17
N GLY A 43 -17.18 7.07 -9.84
CA GLY A 43 -18.56 6.62 -9.97
C GLY A 43 -18.91 5.98 -11.32
N VAL A 44 -18.06 6.11 -12.34
CA VAL A 44 -18.23 5.38 -13.62
C VAL A 44 -17.59 3.98 -13.48
N PRO A 45 -18.32 2.89 -13.77
CA PRO A 45 -17.75 1.53 -13.73
C PRO A 45 -16.52 1.41 -14.65
N LYS A 46 -15.48 0.72 -14.18
CA LYS A 46 -14.24 0.51 -14.95
C LYS A 46 -14.51 -0.14 -16.31
N SER A 47 -15.44 -1.11 -16.36
CA SER A 47 -15.89 -1.75 -17.61
C SER A 47 -16.41 -0.74 -18.64
N ARG A 48 -17.15 0.30 -18.22
CA ARG A 48 -17.62 1.37 -19.09
C ARG A 48 -16.45 2.22 -19.61
N ILE A 49 -15.49 2.56 -18.75
CA ILE A 49 -14.29 3.33 -19.15
C ILE A 49 -13.48 2.56 -20.19
N TYR A 50 -13.22 1.25 -19.97
CA TYR A 50 -12.54 0.42 -20.97
C TYR A 50 -13.33 0.30 -22.28
N ARG A 51 -14.66 0.23 -22.22
CA ARG A 51 -15.51 0.22 -23.41
C ARG A 51 -15.35 1.53 -24.19
N MET A 52 -15.43 2.69 -23.52
CA MET A 52 -15.26 4.01 -24.16
C MET A 52 -13.88 4.17 -24.83
N LEU A 53 -12.82 3.62 -24.23
CA LEU A 53 -11.47 3.59 -24.82
C LEU A 53 -11.45 2.73 -26.08
N ARG A 54 -12.02 1.53 -26.03
CA ARG A 54 -12.07 0.58 -27.15
C ARG A 54 -12.92 1.11 -28.31
N GLU A 55 -14.04 1.73 -28.02
CA GLU A 55 -14.96 2.31 -29.02
C GLU A 55 -14.44 3.66 -29.58
N GLY A 56 -13.43 4.26 -28.92
CA GLY A 56 -12.83 5.54 -29.35
C GLY A 56 -13.67 6.75 -28.98
N GLU A 57 -14.60 6.61 -28.05
CA GLU A 57 -15.32 7.73 -27.44
C GLU A 57 -14.39 8.64 -26.64
N LEU A 58 -13.39 8.02 -25.97
CA LEU A 58 -12.27 8.68 -25.30
C LEU A 58 -11.11 8.85 -26.29
N ARG A 59 -10.51 10.04 -26.34
CA ARG A 59 -9.38 10.32 -27.23
C ARG A 59 -8.32 11.15 -26.52
N VAL A 60 -7.07 10.94 -26.90
CA VAL A 60 -5.94 11.76 -26.47
C VAL A 60 -5.40 12.50 -27.67
N SER A 61 -5.33 13.82 -27.61
CA SER A 61 -4.86 14.70 -28.70
C SER A 61 -5.51 14.33 -30.05
N GLY A 62 -6.83 14.07 -30.04
CA GLY A 62 -7.64 13.68 -31.17
C GLY A 62 -7.53 12.22 -31.62
N ARG A 63 -6.61 11.42 -31.08
CA ARG A 63 -6.33 10.04 -31.51
C ARG A 63 -6.91 9.00 -30.54
N ARG A 64 -7.22 7.80 -31.04
CA ARG A 64 -7.50 6.63 -30.19
C ARG A 64 -6.23 6.23 -29.45
N SER A 65 -6.36 5.92 -28.17
CA SER A 65 -5.22 5.53 -27.33
C SER A 65 -5.55 4.27 -26.53
N LYS A 66 -4.54 3.45 -26.29
CA LYS A 66 -4.67 2.25 -25.46
C LYS A 66 -4.77 2.64 -23.97
N PRO A 67 -5.40 1.82 -23.12
CA PRO A 67 -5.47 2.08 -21.67
C PRO A 67 -4.11 2.34 -21.02
N GLU A 68 -3.07 1.65 -21.51
CA GLU A 68 -1.71 1.73 -21.00
C GLU A 68 -0.92 2.96 -21.47
N TYR A 69 -1.48 3.75 -22.36
CA TYR A 69 -0.81 4.96 -22.88
C TYR A 69 -0.40 5.86 -21.71
N LYS A 70 0.87 6.25 -21.70
CA LYS A 70 1.42 7.20 -20.71
C LYS A 70 1.19 8.61 -21.22
N LEU A 71 0.37 9.35 -20.49
CA LEU A 71 0.04 10.74 -20.82
C LEU A 71 1.31 11.59 -20.84
N ALA A 72 1.47 12.40 -21.87
CA ALA A 72 2.51 13.41 -21.97
C ALA A 72 1.99 14.77 -21.49
N GLU A 73 2.88 15.62 -21.00
CA GLU A 73 2.53 17.01 -20.72
C GLU A 73 2.08 17.70 -22.02
N GLY A 74 0.99 18.45 -21.93
CA GLY A 74 0.37 19.09 -23.08
C GLY A 74 -0.67 18.23 -23.82
N ASP A 75 -0.78 16.93 -23.54
CA ASP A 75 -1.85 16.10 -24.11
C ASP A 75 -3.24 16.67 -23.76
N GLU A 76 -4.17 16.59 -24.72
CA GLU A 76 -5.58 16.93 -24.50
C GLU A 76 -6.42 15.64 -24.47
N VAL A 77 -6.97 15.30 -23.29
CA VAL A 77 -7.86 14.16 -23.12
C VAL A 77 -9.31 14.60 -23.32
N ARG A 78 -9.94 14.12 -24.42
CA ARG A 78 -11.35 14.33 -24.70
C ARG A 78 -12.18 13.24 -24.02
N ILE A 79 -13.09 13.66 -23.15
CA ILE A 79 -13.99 12.79 -22.39
C ILE A 79 -15.40 13.01 -22.90
N PRO A 80 -16.11 11.95 -23.37
CA PRO A 80 -17.50 12.09 -23.83
C PRO A 80 -18.40 12.38 -22.62
N PRO A 81 -19.64 12.83 -22.87
CA PRO A 81 -20.64 12.97 -21.83
C PRO A 81 -20.87 11.65 -21.14
N VAL A 82 -20.57 11.57 -19.83
CA VAL A 82 -20.84 10.40 -19.00
C VAL A 82 -21.82 10.79 -17.92
N ARG A 83 -22.87 10.00 -17.74
CA ARG A 83 -23.65 10.09 -16.52
C ARG A 83 -22.79 9.50 -15.39
N VAL A 84 -22.29 10.37 -14.56
CA VAL A 84 -21.68 9.97 -13.30
C VAL A 84 -22.86 9.72 -12.36
N ALA A 85 -23.01 8.50 -11.82
CA ALA A 85 -23.86 8.34 -10.66
C ALA A 85 -23.34 9.34 -9.62
N GLU A 86 -24.23 10.15 -9.04
CA GLU A 86 -23.81 11.03 -7.93
C GLU A 86 -22.95 10.20 -6.99
N PRO A 87 -21.75 10.68 -6.61
CA PRO A 87 -20.97 9.97 -5.64
C PRO A 87 -21.91 9.78 -4.45
N ALA A 88 -22.21 8.55 -4.10
CA ALA A 88 -22.85 8.29 -2.81
C ALA A 88 -22.04 9.14 -1.83
N ALA A 89 -22.71 10.10 -1.17
CA ALA A 89 -22.06 11.05 -0.29
C ALA A 89 -21.08 10.24 0.55
N THR A 90 -19.78 10.57 0.45
CA THR A 90 -18.77 9.86 1.23
C THR A 90 -19.32 9.86 2.63
N PRO A 91 -19.66 8.72 3.24
CA PRO A 91 -20.27 8.73 4.55
C PRO A 91 -19.40 9.65 5.38
N ALA A 92 -20.01 10.66 6.02
CA ALA A 92 -19.31 11.55 6.91
C ALA A 92 -18.69 10.63 7.96
N HIS A 93 -17.42 10.31 7.79
CA HIS A 93 -16.71 9.52 8.79
C HIS A 93 -16.73 10.38 10.05
N GLY A 94 -17.15 9.80 11.17
CA GLY A 94 -17.15 10.49 12.46
C GLY A 94 -15.78 11.08 12.77
N PRO A 95 -15.66 11.87 13.82
CA PRO A 95 -14.40 12.52 14.18
C PRO A 95 -13.27 11.48 14.26
N ILE A 96 -12.12 11.81 13.71
CA ILE A 96 -10.93 10.96 13.73
C ILE A 96 -10.46 10.88 15.18
N THR A 97 -10.63 9.71 15.80
CA THR A 97 -10.28 9.50 17.21
C THR A 97 -8.81 9.16 17.42
N ASN A 98 -8.14 8.63 16.38
CA ASN A 98 -6.73 8.26 16.40
C ASN A 98 -6.04 8.85 15.16
N PRO A 99 -5.56 10.09 15.21
CA PRO A 99 -4.90 10.73 14.08
C PRO A 99 -3.64 9.98 13.65
N LEU A 100 -3.48 9.77 12.35
CA LEU A 100 -2.27 9.16 11.79
C LEU A 100 -1.12 10.16 11.77
N LEU A 101 -1.40 11.45 11.79
CA LEU A 101 -0.38 12.49 11.90
C LEU A 101 0.35 12.49 13.24
N ASP A 102 -0.23 11.94 14.31
CA ASP A 102 0.46 11.72 15.59
C ASP A 102 1.52 10.59 15.51
N ARG A 103 1.52 9.83 14.40
CA ARG A 103 2.40 8.69 14.16
C ARG A 103 3.44 8.97 13.06
N VAL A 104 3.71 10.24 12.79
CA VAL A 104 4.69 10.63 11.78
C VAL A 104 6.10 10.33 12.27
N LEU A 105 6.84 9.54 11.48
CA LEU A 105 8.26 9.24 11.69
C LEU A 105 9.17 10.19 10.93
N TYR A 106 8.72 10.65 9.76
CA TYR A 106 9.43 11.59 8.91
C TYR A 106 8.46 12.36 8.02
N ARG A 107 8.70 13.62 7.80
CA ARG A 107 7.95 14.44 6.85
C ARG A 107 8.81 15.55 6.29
N ASP A 108 8.70 15.75 4.97
CA ASP A 108 9.19 16.92 4.25
C ASP A 108 8.22 17.29 3.12
N ASP A 109 8.65 18.11 2.15
CA ASP A 109 7.81 18.50 1.01
C ASP A 109 7.50 17.40 0.01
N ALA A 110 8.24 16.26 0.04
CA ALA A 110 8.15 15.18 -0.93
C ALA A 110 7.61 13.89 -0.34
N LEU A 111 7.86 13.65 0.94
CA LEU A 111 7.57 12.41 1.65
C LEU A 111 6.78 12.62 2.93
N LEU A 112 5.92 11.67 3.23
CA LEU A 112 5.33 11.45 4.54
C LEU A 112 5.56 9.99 4.92
N VAL A 113 6.18 9.74 6.08
CA VAL A 113 6.40 8.38 6.60
C VAL A 113 5.73 8.27 7.96
N ILE A 114 4.91 7.27 8.13
CA ILE A 114 4.17 7.02 9.36
C ILE A 114 4.47 5.64 9.94
N ASP A 115 4.32 5.50 11.25
CA ASP A 115 4.19 4.22 11.94
C ASP A 115 2.74 3.75 11.84
N LYS A 116 2.43 2.96 10.80
CA LYS A 116 1.07 2.45 10.55
C LYS A 116 0.62 1.55 11.69
N PRO A 117 -0.54 1.78 12.32
CA PRO A 117 -1.09 0.84 13.29
C PRO A 117 -1.51 -0.48 12.61
N ALA A 118 -1.49 -1.58 13.37
CA ALA A 118 -2.10 -2.83 12.94
C ALA A 118 -3.62 -2.72 12.89
N GLY A 119 -4.27 -3.58 12.12
CA GLY A 119 -5.74 -3.61 12.01
C GLY A 119 -6.32 -2.63 11.00
N GLN A 120 -5.54 -1.68 10.47
CA GLN A 120 -5.96 -0.73 9.46
C GLN A 120 -5.39 -1.07 8.09
N ALA A 121 -6.26 -1.20 7.08
CA ALA A 121 -5.84 -1.41 5.70
C ALA A 121 -5.23 -0.14 5.11
N VAL A 122 -4.28 -0.25 4.18
CA VAL A 122 -3.67 0.92 3.54
C VAL A 122 -4.61 1.65 2.59
N HIS A 123 -5.56 0.91 1.96
CA HIS A 123 -6.62 1.45 1.11
C HIS A 123 -7.98 1.00 1.61
N GLY A 124 -8.99 1.83 1.47
CA GLY A 124 -10.39 1.43 1.52
C GLY A 124 -10.74 0.45 0.39
N GLY A 125 -11.85 -0.25 0.52
CA GLY A 125 -12.32 -1.23 -0.46
C GLY A 125 -13.50 -2.04 0.07
N SER A 126 -13.79 -3.19 -0.55
CA SER A 126 -14.91 -4.05 -0.13
C SER A 126 -14.82 -4.37 1.37
N GLY A 127 -15.77 -3.84 2.16
CA GLY A 127 -15.85 -4.03 3.61
C GLY A 127 -14.91 -3.17 4.46
N VAL A 128 -14.15 -2.24 3.87
CA VAL A 128 -13.30 -1.28 4.60
C VAL A 128 -13.67 0.13 4.15
N SER A 129 -14.33 0.88 5.02
CA SER A 129 -14.81 2.23 4.71
C SER A 129 -13.69 3.28 4.71
N LEU A 130 -12.68 3.13 5.57
CA LEU A 130 -11.60 4.09 5.76
C LEU A 130 -10.25 3.38 5.87
N GLY A 131 -9.44 3.45 4.81
CA GLY A 131 -8.04 3.04 4.85
C GLY A 131 -7.12 4.17 5.31
N VAL A 132 -5.84 3.86 5.48
CA VAL A 132 -4.81 4.83 5.86
C VAL A 132 -4.78 6.03 4.91
N ILE A 133 -4.81 5.78 3.60
CA ILE A 133 -4.71 6.87 2.61
C ILE A 133 -5.93 7.79 2.63
N GLU A 134 -7.13 7.23 2.82
CA GLU A 134 -8.35 8.00 2.91
C GLU A 134 -8.36 8.84 4.20
N GLN A 135 -7.94 8.28 5.33
CA GLN A 135 -7.83 9.00 6.59
C GLN A 135 -6.81 10.15 6.49
N LEU A 136 -5.62 9.89 5.99
CA LEU A 136 -4.59 10.93 5.82
C LEU A 136 -5.03 12.04 4.87
N ARG A 137 -5.87 11.75 3.85
CA ARG A 137 -6.45 12.79 3.00
C ARG A 137 -7.45 13.69 3.73
N GLN A 138 -8.10 13.16 4.77
CA GLN A 138 -8.96 13.97 5.64
C GLN A 138 -8.13 14.81 6.63
N GLU A 139 -7.03 14.24 7.15
CA GLU A 139 -6.12 14.94 8.07
C GLU A 139 -5.26 15.99 7.37
N LEU A 140 -5.04 15.86 6.05
CA LEU A 140 -4.23 16.76 5.22
C LEU A 140 -5.05 17.28 4.03
N PRO A 141 -6.13 18.06 4.26
CA PRO A 141 -7.02 18.51 3.20
C PRO A 141 -6.31 19.40 2.15
N ASP A 142 -5.26 20.10 2.55
CA ASP A 142 -4.47 20.99 1.69
C ASP A 142 -3.40 20.26 0.87
N ALA A 143 -3.20 18.95 1.10
CA ALA A 143 -2.23 18.18 0.34
C ALA A 143 -2.70 17.98 -1.10
N ARG A 144 -2.10 18.73 -2.04
CA ARG A 144 -2.40 18.64 -3.48
C ARG A 144 -2.14 17.25 -4.07
N PHE A 145 -1.18 16.54 -3.49
CA PHE A 145 -0.81 15.17 -3.87
C PHE A 145 -0.51 14.36 -2.61
N LEU A 146 -1.13 13.18 -2.48
CA LEU A 146 -0.85 12.23 -1.41
C LEU A 146 -1.16 10.82 -1.89
N GLU A 147 -0.12 9.99 -2.09
CA GLU A 147 -0.25 8.64 -2.61
C GLU A 147 0.70 7.68 -1.88
N LEU A 148 0.26 6.43 -1.73
CA LEU A 148 1.07 5.37 -1.14
C LEU A 148 2.22 4.96 -2.06
N ALA A 149 3.45 4.92 -1.56
CA ALA A 149 4.59 4.39 -2.30
C ALA A 149 4.61 2.85 -2.32
N HIS A 150 4.15 2.23 -1.24
CA HIS A 150 4.03 0.78 -1.10
C HIS A 150 2.85 0.42 -0.20
N ARG A 151 2.71 -0.86 0.09
CA ARG A 151 1.64 -1.36 0.96
C ARG A 151 2.18 -2.23 2.08
N LEU A 152 1.49 -2.21 3.20
CA LEU A 152 1.55 -3.20 4.27
C LEU A 152 0.23 -3.96 4.34
N ASP A 153 0.26 -5.18 4.85
CA ASP A 153 -0.96 -5.94 5.15
C ASP A 153 -1.75 -5.23 6.26
N LYS A 154 -3.05 -5.49 6.34
CA LYS A 154 -3.94 -4.89 7.35
C LYS A 154 -3.39 -5.08 8.77
N GLU A 155 -2.97 -6.31 9.10
CA GLU A 155 -2.49 -6.67 10.44
C GLU A 155 -1.01 -6.35 10.69
N THR A 156 -0.25 -5.94 9.66
CA THR A 156 1.14 -5.52 9.81
C THR A 156 1.20 -4.07 10.26
N SER A 157 1.97 -3.79 11.31
CA SER A 157 2.28 -2.43 11.79
C SER A 157 3.64 -1.95 11.29
N GLY A 158 3.94 -0.65 11.47
CA GLY A 158 5.25 -0.07 11.23
C GLY A 158 5.35 0.80 9.98
N ILE A 159 6.56 0.99 9.50
CA ILE A 159 6.92 1.99 8.49
C ILE A 159 6.10 1.87 7.22
N LEU A 160 5.35 2.92 6.92
CA LEU A 160 4.61 3.10 5.67
C LEU A 160 4.99 4.43 5.04
N VAL A 161 5.46 4.38 3.79
CA VAL A 161 5.92 5.55 3.03
C VAL A 161 4.82 6.01 2.08
N LEU A 162 4.55 7.31 2.12
CA LEU A 162 3.67 8.03 1.20
C LEU A 162 4.47 9.12 0.50
N ALA A 163 4.09 9.44 -0.71
CA ALA A 163 4.64 10.55 -1.49
C ALA A 163 3.69 11.75 -1.45
N LEU A 164 4.25 12.94 -1.20
CA LEU A 164 3.58 14.24 -1.27
C LEU A 164 3.81 14.94 -2.62
N LYS A 165 4.67 14.38 -3.47
CA LYS A 165 4.92 14.82 -4.85
C LYS A 165 4.91 13.63 -5.81
N ARG A 166 4.38 13.85 -7.02
CA ARG A 166 4.34 12.80 -8.04
C ARG A 166 5.73 12.34 -8.48
N SER A 167 6.68 13.27 -8.64
CA SER A 167 8.08 12.95 -8.95
C SER A 167 8.69 12.01 -7.91
N ALA A 168 8.45 12.28 -6.63
CA ALA A 168 8.88 11.41 -5.54
C ALA A 168 8.22 10.02 -5.63
N LEU A 169 6.92 9.94 -5.95
CA LEU A 169 6.24 8.65 -6.13
C LEU A 169 6.84 7.82 -7.26
N VAL A 170 7.09 8.44 -8.40
CA VAL A 170 7.67 7.77 -9.58
C VAL A 170 9.03 7.19 -9.24
N GLU A 171 9.88 7.97 -8.58
CA GLU A 171 11.22 7.53 -8.19
C GLU A 171 11.17 6.45 -7.09
N LEU A 172 10.32 6.60 -6.08
CA LEU A 172 10.10 5.56 -5.07
C LEU A 172 9.65 4.23 -5.70
N HIS A 173 8.76 4.28 -6.69
CA HIS A 173 8.33 3.08 -7.40
C HIS A 173 9.46 2.45 -8.21
N ARG A 174 10.37 3.27 -8.81
CA ARG A 174 11.57 2.77 -9.48
C ARG A 174 12.48 2.05 -8.47
N MET A 175 12.85 2.73 -7.40
CA MET A 175 13.74 2.20 -6.35
C MET A 175 13.18 0.91 -5.73
N LEU A 176 11.88 0.87 -5.43
CA LEU A 176 11.21 -0.31 -4.87
C LEU A 176 11.21 -1.50 -5.84
N ARG A 177 11.01 -1.24 -7.14
CA ARG A 177 11.06 -2.27 -8.19
C ARG A 177 12.46 -2.82 -8.39
N ASP A 178 13.47 -1.95 -8.32
CA ASP A 178 14.88 -2.30 -8.49
C ASP A 178 15.48 -2.90 -7.21
N GLY A 179 14.71 -2.94 -6.10
CA GLY A 179 15.12 -3.57 -4.84
C GLY A 179 16.16 -2.77 -4.04
N GLU A 180 16.28 -1.46 -4.31
CA GLU A 180 17.26 -0.58 -3.66
C GLU A 180 16.99 -0.40 -2.15
N PRO A 181 15.72 -0.19 -1.69
CA PRO A 181 15.46 0.02 -0.27
C PRO A 181 15.68 -1.25 0.55
N LYS A 182 16.41 -1.13 1.66
CA LYS A 182 16.53 -2.21 2.64
C LYS A 182 15.40 -2.12 3.64
N LYS A 183 14.53 -3.12 3.63
CA LYS A 183 13.34 -3.23 4.47
C LYS A 183 13.53 -4.35 5.47
N THR A 184 13.53 -4.03 6.76
CA THR A 184 13.69 -5.00 7.85
C THR A 184 12.43 -5.03 8.70
N TYR A 185 11.88 -6.23 8.87
CA TYR A 185 10.71 -6.50 9.68
C TYR A 185 11.13 -7.29 10.91
N LEU A 186 10.39 -7.12 12.01
CA LEU A 186 10.41 -8.02 13.15
C LEU A 186 9.23 -8.96 13.06
N ALA A 187 9.51 -10.26 13.16
CA ALA A 187 8.51 -11.32 13.15
C ALA A 187 8.78 -12.31 14.29
N LEU A 188 7.74 -12.66 15.05
CA LEU A 188 7.83 -13.75 16.03
C LEU A 188 7.35 -15.04 15.35
N ALA A 189 8.29 -15.93 15.07
CA ALA A 189 8.02 -17.24 14.48
C ALA A 189 7.74 -18.29 15.57
N VAL A 190 6.81 -19.20 15.27
CA VAL A 190 6.52 -20.35 16.15
C VAL A 190 7.64 -21.36 16.02
N GLY A 191 8.09 -21.91 17.16
CA GLY A 191 9.16 -22.89 17.22
C GLY A 191 10.55 -22.29 17.32
N GLU A 192 11.53 -23.16 17.56
CA GLU A 192 12.93 -22.77 17.73
C GLU A 192 13.65 -22.71 16.39
N TRP A 193 13.96 -21.52 15.96
CA TRP A 193 14.73 -21.28 14.75
C TRP A 193 16.22 -21.51 15.00
N ARG A 194 16.80 -22.49 14.33
CA ARG A 194 18.17 -22.94 14.61
C ARG A 194 19.23 -22.10 13.94
N ASP A 195 18.97 -21.68 12.69
CA ASP A 195 19.96 -20.99 11.86
C ASP A 195 20.18 -19.54 12.35
N PRO A 196 21.42 -19.08 12.56
CA PRO A 196 21.68 -17.67 12.83
C PRO A 196 21.22 -16.77 11.69
N VAL A 197 21.45 -17.22 10.44
CA VAL A 197 21.01 -16.55 9.20
C VAL A 197 20.51 -17.61 8.22
N ARG A 198 19.32 -17.40 7.64
CA ARG A 198 18.76 -18.29 6.61
C ARG A 198 18.15 -17.50 5.48
N HIS A 199 18.50 -17.88 4.26
CA HIS A 199 17.93 -17.33 3.04
C HIS A 199 16.78 -18.22 2.57
N ILE A 200 15.57 -17.68 2.46
CA ILE A 200 14.43 -18.37 1.86
C ILE A 200 14.15 -17.76 0.49
N LYS A 201 14.25 -18.60 -0.55
CA LYS A 201 14.05 -18.24 -1.95
C LYS A 201 12.99 -19.18 -2.53
N LEU A 202 11.71 -18.82 -2.35
CA LEU A 202 10.57 -19.60 -2.82
C LEU A 202 9.68 -18.72 -3.69
N SER A 203 9.28 -19.21 -4.86
CA SER A 203 8.36 -18.49 -5.73
C SER A 203 6.95 -18.50 -5.16
N LEU A 204 6.24 -17.39 -5.30
CA LEU A 204 4.93 -17.15 -4.68
C LEU A 204 3.86 -16.90 -5.72
N HIS A 205 2.78 -17.68 -5.68
CA HIS A 205 1.61 -17.58 -6.53
C HIS A 205 0.41 -17.03 -5.74
N LYS A 206 -0.36 -16.12 -6.37
CA LYS A 206 -1.60 -15.59 -5.79
C LYS A 206 -2.79 -16.34 -6.36
N PHE A 207 -3.68 -16.79 -5.49
CA PHE A 207 -4.92 -17.43 -5.91
C PHE A 207 -6.12 -16.92 -5.10
N LEU A 208 -7.32 -17.25 -5.56
CA LEU A 208 -8.56 -17.03 -4.83
C LEU A 208 -9.01 -18.38 -4.29
N THR A 209 -9.37 -18.43 -3.02
CA THR A 209 -10.06 -19.58 -2.45
C THR A 209 -11.49 -19.68 -3.00
N GLU A 210 -12.17 -20.79 -2.80
CA GLU A 210 -13.58 -20.96 -3.19
C GLU A 210 -14.49 -19.88 -2.60
N ASP A 211 -14.21 -19.45 -1.38
CA ASP A 211 -14.91 -18.35 -0.68
C ASP A 211 -14.52 -16.95 -1.20
N GLY A 212 -13.68 -16.85 -2.24
CA GLY A 212 -13.23 -15.58 -2.83
C GLY A 212 -12.16 -14.84 -2.01
N GLU A 213 -11.56 -15.48 -1.00
CA GLU A 213 -10.46 -14.90 -0.24
C GLU A 213 -9.16 -14.95 -1.07
N ARG A 214 -8.42 -13.83 -1.07
CA ARG A 214 -7.09 -13.77 -1.71
C ARG A 214 -6.04 -14.40 -0.81
N ARG A 215 -5.40 -15.47 -1.27
CA ARG A 215 -4.28 -16.13 -0.61
C ARG A 215 -3.05 -16.20 -1.50
N VAL A 216 -1.95 -16.61 -0.90
CA VAL A 216 -0.65 -16.81 -1.56
C VAL A 216 -0.10 -18.15 -1.12
N GLU A 217 0.48 -18.88 -2.04
CA GLU A 217 1.12 -20.17 -1.80
C GLU A 217 2.51 -20.21 -2.42
N VAL A 218 3.32 -21.17 -2.00
CA VAL A 218 4.58 -21.50 -2.67
C VAL A 218 4.24 -22.31 -3.92
N ASN A 219 4.71 -21.83 -5.07
CA ASN A 219 4.46 -22.47 -6.35
C ASN A 219 5.57 -22.07 -7.33
N ASP A 220 6.19 -23.03 -8.01
CA ASP A 220 7.35 -22.79 -8.89
C ASP A 220 7.01 -21.89 -10.09
N GLU A 221 5.75 -21.88 -10.55
CA GLU A 221 5.25 -20.96 -11.59
C GLU A 221 4.99 -19.55 -11.06
N GLY A 222 5.11 -19.33 -9.74
CA GLY A 222 4.90 -18.07 -9.09
C GLY A 222 6.00 -17.04 -9.33
N GLN A 223 5.83 -15.87 -8.77
CA GLN A 223 6.84 -14.81 -8.81
C GLN A 223 7.96 -15.10 -7.82
N ARG A 224 9.21 -15.05 -8.28
CA ARG A 224 10.39 -15.19 -7.42
C ARG A 224 10.31 -14.26 -6.21
N ALA A 225 10.57 -14.83 -5.03
CA ALA A 225 10.61 -14.08 -3.79
C ALA A 225 11.83 -14.51 -2.97
N HIS A 226 12.46 -13.56 -2.27
CA HIS A 226 13.63 -13.79 -1.46
C HIS A 226 13.56 -12.98 -0.17
N THR A 227 13.66 -13.67 0.97
CA THR A 227 13.75 -13.10 2.33
C THR A 227 14.97 -13.66 3.03
N ILE A 228 15.71 -12.80 3.73
CA ILE A 228 16.80 -13.20 4.62
C ILE A 228 16.29 -13.07 6.05
N PHE A 229 16.30 -14.18 6.79
CA PHE A 229 15.95 -14.22 8.20
C PHE A 229 17.21 -14.26 9.05
N ARG A 230 17.27 -13.39 10.06
CA ARG A 230 18.32 -13.39 11.09
C ARG A 230 17.66 -13.62 12.45
N ARG A 231 18.17 -14.61 13.18
CA ARG A 231 17.69 -14.90 14.53
C ARG A 231 18.16 -13.82 15.51
N VAL A 232 17.21 -13.20 16.19
CA VAL A 232 17.48 -12.21 17.25
C VAL A 232 17.48 -12.88 18.63
N LYS A 233 16.42 -13.65 18.94
CA LYS A 233 16.22 -14.30 20.23
C LYS A 233 15.37 -15.55 20.06
N VAL A 234 15.63 -16.57 20.89
CA VAL A 234 14.74 -17.74 21.07
C VAL A 234 14.31 -17.77 22.52
N ALA A 235 13.02 -17.87 22.76
CA ALA A 235 12.45 -17.93 24.11
C ALA A 235 11.03 -18.52 24.07
N GLY A 236 10.66 -19.31 25.06
CA GLY A 236 9.30 -19.81 25.26
C GLY A 236 8.72 -20.63 24.10
N GLY A 237 9.56 -21.31 23.32
CA GLY A 237 9.11 -22.03 22.13
C GLY A 237 8.85 -21.16 20.89
N TYR A 238 9.32 -19.90 20.91
CA TYR A 238 9.22 -18.93 19.81
C TYR A 238 10.60 -18.38 19.45
N SER A 239 10.70 -17.85 18.25
CA SER A 239 11.91 -17.18 17.76
C SER A 239 11.58 -15.80 17.22
N LEU A 240 12.19 -14.77 17.82
CA LEU A 240 12.17 -13.43 17.25
C LEU A 240 13.17 -13.36 16.10
N LEU A 241 12.71 -13.00 14.93
CA LEU A 241 13.48 -12.91 13.70
C LEU A 241 13.44 -11.51 13.10
N GLU A 242 14.58 -11.05 12.62
CA GLU A 242 14.63 -9.98 11.63
C GLU A 242 14.46 -10.60 10.24
N ALA A 243 13.48 -10.10 9.49
CA ALA A 243 13.21 -10.49 8.12
C ALA A 243 13.57 -9.35 7.17
N GLU A 244 14.66 -9.49 6.43
CA GLU A 244 15.09 -8.55 5.40
C GLU A 244 14.47 -8.94 4.05
N LEU A 245 13.64 -8.05 3.49
CA LEU A 245 13.00 -8.27 2.19
C LEU A 245 13.90 -7.86 1.03
N LYS A 246 14.33 -8.82 0.19
CA LYS A 246 14.97 -8.56 -1.10
C LYS A 246 13.96 -8.36 -2.23
N THR A 247 12.75 -8.88 -2.04
CA THR A 247 11.59 -8.69 -2.91
C THR A 247 10.38 -8.31 -2.05
N GLY A 248 9.33 -7.73 -2.66
CA GLY A 248 8.13 -7.29 -1.94
C GLY A 248 6.84 -7.95 -2.45
N ARG A 249 6.73 -9.29 -2.36
CA ARG A 249 5.52 -10.01 -2.78
C ARG A 249 4.46 -9.99 -1.68
N THR A 250 3.21 -10.10 -2.07
CA THR A 250 2.09 -10.15 -1.12
C THR A 250 2.30 -11.28 -0.12
N HIS A 251 2.12 -11.01 1.17
CA HIS A 251 2.26 -11.95 2.28
C HIS A 251 3.62 -12.68 2.35
N GLN A 252 4.69 -12.17 1.70
CA GLN A 252 5.93 -12.90 1.47
C GLN A 252 6.55 -13.47 2.75
N ILE A 253 6.75 -12.67 3.79
CA ILE A 253 7.34 -13.13 5.07
C ILE A 253 6.47 -14.23 5.68
N ARG A 254 5.16 -14.05 5.67
CA ARG A 254 4.17 -14.94 6.25
C ARG A 254 4.21 -16.32 5.59
N VAL A 255 4.16 -16.34 4.25
CA VAL A 255 4.18 -17.59 3.45
C VAL A 255 5.54 -18.26 3.53
N HIS A 256 6.65 -17.51 3.48
CA HIS A 256 7.98 -18.08 3.62
C HIS A 256 8.17 -18.78 4.96
N LEU A 257 7.76 -18.16 6.07
CA LEU A 257 7.87 -18.76 7.40
C LEU A 257 6.94 -19.96 7.56
N ALA A 258 5.72 -19.89 7.07
CA ALA A 258 4.79 -21.02 7.09
C ALA A 258 5.31 -22.22 6.28
N ALA A 259 5.88 -21.97 5.09
CA ALA A 259 6.44 -23.01 4.22
C ALA A 259 7.60 -23.80 4.86
N VAL A 260 8.33 -23.17 5.79
CA VAL A 260 9.42 -23.83 6.51
C VAL A 260 9.01 -24.27 7.94
N GLN A 261 7.70 -24.40 8.18
CA GLN A 261 7.11 -24.89 9.43
C GLN A 261 7.34 -23.98 10.66
N HIS A 262 7.59 -22.70 10.43
CA HIS A 262 7.73 -21.67 11.47
C HIS A 262 6.76 -20.51 11.22
N PRO A 263 5.43 -20.73 11.21
CA PRO A 263 4.48 -19.66 10.91
C PRO A 263 4.61 -18.51 11.92
N ILE A 264 4.17 -17.31 11.53
CA ILE A 264 4.18 -16.16 12.44
C ILE A 264 3.13 -16.35 13.54
N ALA A 265 3.49 -16.09 14.78
CA ALA A 265 2.59 -16.11 15.92
C ALA A 265 1.43 -15.10 15.71
N GLY A 266 0.19 -15.56 15.88
CA GLY A 266 -1.02 -14.76 15.66
C GLY A 266 -1.43 -14.58 14.20
N ASP A 267 -0.77 -15.24 13.23
CA ASP A 267 -1.18 -15.19 11.82
C ASP A 267 -2.43 -16.05 11.60
N THR A 268 -3.56 -15.41 11.32
CA THR A 268 -4.86 -16.08 11.13
C THR A 268 -5.01 -16.75 9.77
N LYS A 269 -4.14 -16.43 8.77
CA LYS A 269 -4.22 -17.00 7.42
C LYS A 269 -3.29 -18.19 7.20
N TYR A 270 -2.08 -18.12 7.75
CA TYR A 270 -1.00 -19.09 7.50
C TYR A 270 -0.50 -19.76 8.77
N GLY A 271 -0.99 -19.35 9.94
CA GLY A 271 -0.68 -19.94 11.23
C GLY A 271 -1.64 -21.05 11.65
N ASN A 272 -1.41 -21.59 12.86
CA ASN A 272 -2.25 -22.60 13.47
C ASN A 272 -3.41 -21.94 14.25
N PRO A 273 -4.69 -22.19 13.93
CA PRO A 273 -5.84 -21.56 14.60
C PRO A 273 -5.93 -21.89 16.10
N GLU A 274 -5.57 -23.14 16.49
CA GLU A 274 -5.60 -23.56 17.90
C GLU A 274 -4.57 -22.82 18.72
N LEU A 275 -3.33 -22.78 18.21
CA LEU A 275 -2.25 -22.01 18.86
C LEU A 275 -2.60 -20.53 18.93
N ASN A 276 -3.20 -19.95 17.89
CA ASN A 276 -3.59 -18.55 17.88
C ASN A 276 -4.67 -18.25 18.94
N ARG A 277 -5.57 -19.18 19.24
CA ARG A 277 -6.50 -19.04 20.36
C ARG A 277 -5.76 -18.98 21.70
N GLN A 278 -4.81 -19.88 21.93
CA GLN A 278 -3.99 -19.89 23.15
C GLN A 278 -3.18 -18.60 23.29
N LEU A 279 -2.52 -18.16 22.20
CA LEU A 279 -1.75 -16.92 22.17
C LEU A 279 -2.62 -15.70 22.53
N LYS A 280 -3.87 -15.66 22.07
CA LYS A 280 -4.81 -14.59 22.42
C LYS A 280 -5.11 -14.51 23.91
N TYR A 281 -5.26 -15.66 24.59
CA TYR A 281 -5.41 -15.71 26.05
C TYR A 281 -4.12 -15.29 26.78
N GLN A 282 -2.95 -15.54 26.18
CA GLN A 282 -1.65 -15.12 26.69
C GLN A 282 -1.32 -13.64 26.40
N GLY A 283 -2.23 -12.91 25.72
CA GLY A 283 -2.08 -11.47 25.45
C GLY A 283 -1.69 -11.10 24.03
N LEU A 284 -1.32 -12.04 23.14
CA LEU A 284 -1.04 -11.75 21.74
C LEU A 284 -2.36 -11.74 20.93
N LYS A 285 -2.93 -10.56 20.74
CA LYS A 285 -4.24 -10.38 20.10
C LYS A 285 -4.19 -10.19 18.59
N ARG A 286 -3.00 -10.13 18.00
CA ARG A 286 -2.76 -9.91 16.56
C ARG A 286 -1.52 -10.63 16.06
N MET A 287 -1.33 -10.63 14.75
CA MET A 287 -0.11 -11.14 14.11
C MET A 287 1.13 -10.36 14.56
N PHE A 288 2.17 -11.07 14.99
CA PHE A 288 3.44 -10.46 15.39
C PHE A 288 4.32 -10.21 14.16
N LEU A 289 3.95 -9.20 13.39
CA LEU A 289 4.73 -8.74 12.23
C LEU A 289 4.75 -7.20 12.21
N HIS A 290 5.96 -6.64 12.20
CA HIS A 290 6.18 -5.21 12.30
C HIS A 290 7.27 -4.75 11.32
N SER A 291 7.00 -3.74 10.50
CA SER A 291 7.96 -3.09 9.61
C SER A 291 8.83 -2.13 10.42
N ALA A 292 9.94 -2.65 10.95
CA ALA A 292 10.73 -1.97 11.98
C ALA A 292 11.74 -0.96 11.42
N ARG A 293 12.44 -1.28 10.32
CA ARG A 293 13.47 -0.41 9.75
C ARG A 293 13.37 -0.30 8.24
N LEU A 294 13.63 0.88 7.73
CA LEU A 294 13.73 1.18 6.30
C LEU A 294 14.97 2.06 6.05
N GLU A 295 15.90 1.55 5.27
CA GLU A 295 17.01 2.32 4.75
C GLU A 295 16.75 2.59 3.26
N ILE A 296 16.67 3.87 2.88
CA ILE A 296 16.30 4.30 1.53
C ILE A 296 17.00 5.63 1.22
N ARG A 297 17.31 5.89 -0.04
CA ARG A 297 17.69 7.23 -0.48
C ARG A 297 16.45 8.08 -0.69
N HIS A 298 16.52 9.32 -0.28
CA HIS A 298 15.45 10.28 -0.55
C HIS A 298 15.25 10.46 -2.06
N PRO A 299 14.01 10.29 -2.60
CA PRO A 299 13.79 10.18 -4.04
C PRO A 299 14.13 11.43 -4.86
N LEU A 300 14.16 12.61 -4.24
CA LEU A 300 14.46 13.86 -4.96
C LEU A 300 15.84 14.44 -4.64
N THR A 301 16.35 14.24 -3.41
CA THR A 301 17.64 14.81 -2.99
C THR A 301 18.79 13.81 -3.01
N GLY A 302 18.48 12.50 -3.04
CA GLY A 302 19.48 11.43 -2.97
C GLY A 302 20.08 11.21 -1.56
N ALA A 303 19.68 11.99 -0.55
CA ALA A 303 20.16 11.86 0.83
C ALA A 303 19.78 10.49 1.41
N GLU A 304 20.65 9.90 2.21
CA GLU A 304 20.35 8.66 2.92
C GLU A 304 19.34 8.90 4.04
N LEU A 305 18.28 8.10 4.05
CA LEU A 305 17.27 8.07 5.12
C LEU A 305 17.31 6.72 5.82
N LYS A 306 17.50 6.73 7.13
CA LYS A 306 17.39 5.57 8.01
C LYS A 306 16.21 5.80 8.94
N LEU A 307 15.13 5.08 8.70
CA LEU A 307 13.87 5.25 9.39
C LEU A 307 13.63 4.03 10.27
N GLU A 308 13.19 4.28 11.49
CA GLU A 308 12.88 3.26 12.47
C GLU A 308 11.48 3.50 13.06
N ALA A 309 10.70 2.43 13.19
CA ALA A 309 9.47 2.40 13.94
C ALA A 309 9.70 1.53 15.19
N PRO A 310 9.42 2.03 16.39
CA PRO A 310 9.57 1.25 17.61
C PRO A 310 8.60 0.07 17.62
N LEU A 311 9.02 -1.06 18.22
CA LEU A 311 8.11 -2.18 18.38
C LEU A 311 6.91 -1.74 19.23
N PRO A 312 5.66 -1.91 18.75
CA PRO A 312 4.47 -1.49 19.46
C PRO A 312 4.37 -2.13 20.85
N ALA A 313 3.87 -1.38 21.83
CA ALA A 313 3.82 -1.79 23.23
C ALA A 313 3.09 -3.13 23.46
N ASP A 314 2.07 -3.44 22.67
CA ASP A 314 1.34 -4.72 22.73
C ASP A 314 2.20 -5.91 22.30
N LEU A 315 3.08 -5.72 21.28
CA LEU A 315 4.03 -6.75 20.85
C LEU A 315 5.22 -6.86 21.81
N GLN A 316 5.73 -5.71 22.27
CA GLN A 316 6.83 -5.69 23.23
C GLN A 316 6.41 -6.36 24.54
N GLY A 317 5.22 -6.01 25.08
CA GLY A 317 4.70 -6.61 26.30
C GLY A 317 4.53 -8.11 26.18
N PHE A 318 4.06 -8.64 25.03
CA PHE A 318 4.02 -10.08 24.80
C PHE A 318 5.42 -10.70 24.75
N LEU A 319 6.37 -10.08 24.05
CA LEU A 319 7.74 -10.56 23.94
C LEU A 319 8.43 -10.65 25.31
N ASP A 320 8.15 -9.72 26.21
CA ASP A 320 8.71 -9.68 27.58
C ASP A 320 8.18 -10.82 28.48
N THR A 321 7.03 -11.40 28.12
CA THR A 321 6.48 -12.58 28.85
C THR A 321 7.19 -13.89 28.48
N LEU A 322 7.90 -13.92 27.33
CA LEU A 322 8.59 -15.12 26.85
C LEU A 322 9.91 -15.33 27.61
N ARG A 323 10.02 -16.46 28.31
CA ARG A 323 11.19 -16.87 29.06
C ARG A 323 11.97 -18.01 28.39
#